data_3fb3cc64b7d8a9419689064195af4256
#
_entry.id   3fb3cc64b7d8a9419689064195af4256
#
_cell.length_a   1.000
_cell.length_b   1.000
_cell.length_c   1.000
_cell.angle_alpha   90.00
_cell.angle_beta   90.00
_cell.angle_gamma   90.00
#
_symmetry.space_group_name_H-M   'P 1'
#
loop_
_entity.id
_entity.type
_entity.pdbx_description
1 polymer ?
#
loop_
_entity_poly.entity_id
_entity_poly.type
_entity_poly.pdbx_seq_one_letter_code
_entity_poly.pdbx_strand_id
1 'polypeptide(L)'
;MSKIIGIDLGTTNSCVAVMEGGEPVVIANAEGNRTTPSVVAFSKTGERMVGQVAKRQAVTNHERTVASIKRHMGSDYKVDIDGKKYTPQEISAMILQKLKADAEAYLGGTVTEAVITVPAYFNDAQRQATKDAGKIAGLDVKRIINEPTAAALAYGVDKEAEQKVMVYDLGGGTFDVSILDIGDGVIEVLATNGNTHLGGDDFDECVMNYLVSEFKKAEGIDLSNDKVAMQRLKEAAEKAKIELSGVTSTNINLPYITADATGPKHLDVTLTRAKFNELTAHLVEATAGPVKQAMADAGLTANDISKVLLVGGSTRIPAVQDEVKKLTGKEGFKGINPDECVAVGAAIQGGVLGGDVKGLLLLDVTPLSLGIETMGGVFTKLIDRNTTIPTKKSQVFSTAADSQTSVEVHVLQGEREMAADNKTLGVFQLTGIAPAPRGVPQIEVTFDIDANGIVNVSAKDLGTGAEQKITITASSNLSKEDIDKAVREAEQYAAQDKARKDEVDTRNNADQIIYQSEKTLNEMGDKVTEAEKAPVKEAIEKLKTAQKSTDLAAIKAATEEVQKAFYAVSEKLYKNAAPQGEPNANPNAGQAGQQAGGNDDGVVDADYEEVKDN
;
A
#
# COMPACT_ATOMS: atom_id res chain seq x y z
N MET A 1 -4.24 4.05 24.24
CA MET A 1 -4.73 4.79 23.05
C MET A 1 -4.59 3.87 21.84
N SER A 2 -5.56 3.87 20.93
CA SER A 2 -5.42 3.17 19.65
C SER A 2 -4.22 3.75 18.90
N LYS A 3 -3.30 2.91 18.41
CA LYS A 3 -2.16 3.38 17.61
C LYS A 3 -2.64 3.66 16.19
N ILE A 4 -2.20 4.79 15.62
CA ILE A 4 -2.44 5.14 14.23
C ILE A 4 -1.37 4.46 13.39
N ILE A 5 -1.77 3.60 12.45
CA ILE A 5 -0.83 2.96 11.53
C ILE A 5 -0.60 3.81 10.28
N GLY A 6 0.61 3.76 9.74
CA GLY A 6 0.95 4.34 8.46
C GLY A 6 0.92 3.27 7.36
N ILE A 7 0.21 3.53 6.28
CA ILE A 7 0.07 2.60 5.17
C ILE A 7 0.53 3.25 3.87
N ASP A 8 1.47 2.60 3.20
CA ASP A 8 1.72 2.78 1.78
C ASP A 8 0.85 1.80 0.99
N LEU A 9 -0.17 2.32 0.33
CA LEU A 9 -1.03 1.53 -0.57
C LEU A 9 -0.46 1.59 -1.99
N GLY A 10 0.62 0.86 -2.23
CA GLY A 10 1.32 0.87 -3.52
C GLY A 10 0.60 0.12 -4.65
N THR A 11 0.93 0.43 -5.90
CA THR A 11 0.36 -0.23 -7.09
C THR A 11 0.73 -1.72 -7.15
N THR A 12 1.99 -2.04 -6.89
CA THR A 12 2.53 -3.41 -6.98
C THR A 12 2.69 -4.06 -5.61
N ASN A 13 3.22 -3.31 -4.65
CA ASN A 13 3.42 -3.75 -3.27
C ASN A 13 2.91 -2.68 -2.32
N SER A 14 2.34 -3.09 -1.21
CA SER A 14 1.92 -2.24 -0.11
C SER A 14 2.75 -2.52 1.15
N CYS A 15 2.86 -1.53 2.02
CA CYS A 15 3.65 -1.63 3.24
C CYS A 15 2.89 -0.99 4.41
N VAL A 16 3.07 -1.49 5.61
CA VAL A 16 2.48 -0.93 6.83
C VAL A 16 3.55 -0.73 7.91
N ALA A 17 3.47 0.39 8.60
CA ALA A 17 4.37 0.75 9.68
C ALA A 17 3.61 1.40 10.84
N VAL A 18 4.24 1.46 12.00
CA VAL A 18 3.68 2.06 13.22
C VAL A 18 4.77 2.75 14.03
N MET A 19 4.40 3.74 14.84
CA MET A 19 5.33 4.33 15.83
C MET A 19 5.42 3.46 17.07
N GLU A 20 6.64 3.06 17.44
CA GLU A 20 6.94 2.32 18.68
C GLU A 20 8.16 2.91 19.36
N GLY A 21 8.03 3.26 20.65
CA GLY A 21 9.13 3.81 21.42
C GLY A 21 9.74 5.12 20.87
N GLY A 22 8.97 5.87 20.06
CA GLY A 22 9.43 7.09 19.40
C GLY A 22 10.06 6.88 18.02
N GLU A 23 10.19 5.62 17.57
CA GLU A 23 10.76 5.26 16.26
C GLU A 23 9.71 4.58 15.36
N PRO A 24 9.77 4.79 14.06
CA PRO A 24 8.88 4.09 13.12
C PRO A 24 9.36 2.66 12.88
N VAL A 25 8.46 1.70 12.96
CA VAL A 25 8.71 0.27 12.77
C VAL A 25 7.85 -0.26 11.62
N VAL A 26 8.48 -0.85 10.62
CA VAL A 26 7.76 -1.55 9.54
C VAL A 26 7.31 -2.91 10.04
N ILE A 27 6.02 -3.18 9.91
CA ILE A 27 5.39 -4.42 10.35
C ILE A 27 5.56 -5.47 9.27
N ALA A 28 6.14 -6.63 9.63
CA ALA A 28 6.18 -7.78 8.75
C ALA A 28 4.79 -8.43 8.66
N ASN A 29 4.42 -8.89 7.45
CA ASN A 29 3.19 -9.63 7.24
C ASN A 29 3.28 -11.07 7.79
N ALA A 30 2.17 -11.80 7.76
CA ALA A 30 2.09 -13.17 8.26
C ALA A 30 3.06 -14.13 7.56
N GLU A 31 3.51 -13.81 6.34
CA GLU A 31 4.50 -14.56 5.55
C GLU A 31 5.96 -14.15 5.86
N GLY A 32 6.17 -13.22 6.80
CA GLY A 32 7.48 -12.72 7.23
C GLY A 32 8.09 -11.66 6.32
N ASN A 33 7.37 -11.17 5.31
CA ASN A 33 7.84 -10.13 4.41
C ASN A 33 7.46 -8.73 4.93
N ARG A 34 8.30 -7.74 4.68
CA ARG A 34 8.06 -6.34 5.08
C ARG A 34 7.15 -5.58 4.11
N THR A 35 6.94 -6.14 2.91
CA THR A 35 5.98 -5.64 1.93
C THR A 35 4.99 -6.75 1.55
N THR A 36 3.77 -6.36 1.20
CA THR A 36 2.70 -7.26 0.79
C THR A 36 2.33 -6.95 -0.67
N PRO A 37 2.37 -7.92 -1.59
CA PRO A 37 1.92 -7.70 -2.95
C PRO A 37 0.48 -7.17 -3.00
N SER A 38 0.25 -6.11 -3.76
CA SER A 38 -1.08 -5.50 -3.96
C SER A 38 -1.90 -6.33 -4.95
N VAL A 39 -2.07 -7.61 -4.62
CA VAL A 39 -2.75 -8.61 -5.44
C VAL A 39 -3.89 -9.24 -4.65
N VAL A 40 -5.06 -9.30 -5.27
CA VAL A 40 -6.27 -9.96 -4.73
C VAL A 40 -6.69 -11.05 -5.68
N ALA A 41 -7.03 -12.21 -5.16
CA ALA A 41 -7.55 -13.31 -5.96
C ALA A 41 -8.73 -13.99 -5.28
N PHE A 42 -9.55 -14.66 -6.09
CA PHE A 42 -10.70 -15.43 -5.61
C PHE A 42 -10.56 -16.88 -6.08
N SER A 43 -10.75 -17.83 -5.15
CA SER A 43 -10.77 -19.24 -5.50
C SER A 43 -12.05 -19.59 -6.28
N LYS A 44 -12.10 -20.78 -6.84
CA LYS A 44 -13.32 -21.30 -7.48
C LYS A 44 -14.51 -21.45 -6.51
N THR A 45 -14.23 -21.50 -5.22
CA THR A 45 -15.23 -21.57 -4.14
C THR A 45 -15.62 -20.18 -3.61
N GLY A 46 -15.11 -19.10 -4.22
CA GLY A 46 -15.38 -17.71 -3.82
C GLY A 46 -14.55 -17.19 -2.64
N GLU A 47 -13.54 -17.96 -2.22
CA GLU A 47 -12.65 -17.53 -1.16
C GLU A 47 -11.69 -16.45 -1.64
N ARG A 48 -11.52 -15.43 -0.80
CA ARG A 48 -10.62 -14.31 -1.06
C ARG A 48 -9.21 -14.60 -0.57
N MET A 49 -8.24 -14.38 -1.42
CA MET A 49 -6.80 -14.41 -1.14
C MET A 49 -6.21 -13.04 -1.39
N VAL A 50 -5.27 -12.60 -0.55
CA VAL A 50 -4.60 -11.30 -0.68
C VAL A 50 -3.10 -11.45 -0.47
N GLY A 51 -2.32 -10.67 -1.20
CA GLY A 51 -0.87 -10.63 -1.03
C GLY A 51 -0.13 -11.77 -1.71
N GLN A 52 0.85 -12.34 -1.03
CA GLN A 52 1.72 -13.36 -1.61
C GLN A 52 0.98 -14.63 -2.03
N VAL A 53 -0.05 -15.02 -1.27
CA VAL A 53 -0.88 -16.19 -1.60
C VAL A 53 -1.63 -15.96 -2.91
N ALA A 54 -2.21 -14.76 -3.09
CA ALA A 54 -2.87 -14.37 -4.33
C ALA A 54 -1.89 -14.32 -5.52
N LYS A 55 -0.69 -13.74 -5.33
CA LYS A 55 0.34 -13.65 -6.37
C LYS A 55 0.82 -15.03 -6.81
N ARG A 56 1.08 -15.95 -5.89
CA ARG A 56 1.59 -17.31 -6.21
C ARG A 56 0.68 -18.14 -7.09
N GLN A 57 -0.63 -17.99 -6.98
CA GLN A 57 -1.61 -18.75 -7.75
C GLN A 57 -2.08 -18.05 -9.03
N ALA A 58 -1.59 -16.83 -9.32
CA ALA A 58 -2.03 -16.00 -10.45
C ALA A 58 -1.91 -16.72 -11.81
N VAL A 59 -0.86 -17.50 -12.02
CA VAL A 59 -0.65 -18.27 -13.26
C VAL A 59 -1.79 -19.24 -13.54
N THR A 60 -2.27 -19.93 -12.49
CA THR A 60 -3.31 -20.96 -12.65
C THR A 60 -4.74 -20.43 -12.46
N ASN A 61 -4.87 -19.19 -11.99
CA ASN A 61 -6.14 -18.55 -11.67
C ASN A 61 -6.19 -17.09 -12.12
N HIS A 62 -5.61 -16.79 -13.28
CA HIS A 62 -5.46 -15.43 -13.80
C HIS A 62 -6.80 -14.68 -13.97
N GLU A 63 -7.88 -15.37 -14.35
CA GLU A 63 -9.20 -14.77 -14.55
C GLU A 63 -9.85 -14.25 -13.26
N ARG A 64 -9.42 -14.78 -12.10
CA ARG A 64 -9.90 -14.39 -10.76
C ARG A 64 -8.83 -13.68 -9.94
N THR A 65 -7.76 -13.21 -10.58
CA THR A 65 -6.64 -12.52 -9.92
C THR A 65 -6.56 -11.09 -10.42
N VAL A 66 -6.56 -10.15 -9.49
CA VAL A 66 -6.52 -8.70 -9.74
C VAL A 66 -5.20 -8.15 -9.23
N ALA A 67 -4.46 -7.49 -10.09
CA ALA A 67 -3.23 -6.77 -9.77
C ALA A 67 -3.32 -5.33 -10.30
N SER A 68 -2.45 -4.45 -9.81
CA SER A 68 -2.31 -3.05 -10.25
C SER A 68 -3.61 -2.22 -10.24
N ILE A 69 -4.55 -2.57 -9.37
CA ILE A 69 -5.88 -1.93 -9.28
C ILE A 69 -5.81 -0.43 -8.98
N LYS A 70 -4.74 0.03 -8.32
CA LYS A 70 -4.51 1.44 -7.98
C LYS A 70 -4.52 2.35 -9.21
N ARG A 71 -4.12 1.85 -10.39
CA ARG A 71 -4.17 2.59 -11.66
C ARG A 71 -5.59 2.98 -12.09
N HIS A 72 -6.60 2.30 -11.54
CA HIS A 72 -8.02 2.54 -11.85
C HIS A 72 -8.75 3.31 -10.75
N MET A 73 -8.06 3.73 -9.68
CA MET A 73 -8.66 4.51 -8.61
C MET A 73 -9.28 5.80 -9.13
N GLY A 74 -10.46 6.16 -8.62
CA GLY A 74 -11.19 7.35 -9.03
C GLY A 74 -11.85 7.26 -10.41
N SER A 75 -11.94 6.06 -11.01
CA SER A 75 -12.63 5.79 -12.27
C SER A 75 -13.85 4.89 -12.08
N ASP A 76 -14.65 4.74 -13.11
CA ASP A 76 -15.82 3.84 -13.17
C ASP A 76 -15.47 2.39 -13.55
N TYR A 77 -14.17 2.08 -13.61
CA TYR A 77 -13.68 0.74 -13.89
C TYR A 77 -14.23 -0.29 -12.89
N LYS A 78 -14.59 -1.45 -13.40
CA LYS A 78 -15.06 -2.58 -12.58
C LYS A 78 -14.40 -3.88 -13.03
N VAL A 79 -13.94 -4.64 -12.06
CA VAL A 79 -13.44 -6.00 -12.27
C VAL A 79 -14.61 -6.97 -12.14
N ASP A 80 -14.83 -7.80 -13.15
CA ASP A 80 -15.83 -8.87 -13.10
C ASP A 80 -15.18 -10.18 -12.66
N ILE A 81 -15.63 -10.71 -11.54
CA ILE A 81 -15.19 -12.00 -11.00
C ILE A 81 -16.44 -12.88 -10.85
N ASP A 82 -16.57 -13.87 -11.71
CA ASP A 82 -17.70 -14.82 -11.72
C ASP A 82 -19.08 -14.13 -11.71
N GLY A 83 -19.20 -13.01 -12.45
CA GLY A 83 -20.44 -12.23 -12.56
C GLY A 83 -20.65 -11.21 -11.43
N LYS A 84 -19.78 -11.17 -10.43
CA LYS A 84 -19.76 -10.10 -9.42
C LYS A 84 -18.78 -9.01 -9.84
N LYS A 85 -19.25 -7.78 -9.90
CA LYS A 85 -18.45 -6.60 -10.27
C LYS A 85 -17.90 -5.92 -9.02
N TYR A 86 -16.60 -5.71 -8.99
CA TYR A 86 -15.88 -5.02 -7.91
C TYR A 86 -15.31 -3.70 -8.41
N THR A 87 -15.45 -2.66 -7.61
CA THR A 87 -14.82 -1.36 -7.85
C THR A 87 -13.34 -1.38 -7.43
N PRO A 88 -12.50 -0.45 -7.93
CA PRO A 88 -11.13 -0.31 -7.46
C PRO A 88 -11.02 -0.09 -5.94
N GLN A 89 -11.97 0.63 -5.36
CA GLN A 89 -12.04 0.87 -3.91
C GLN A 89 -12.26 -0.42 -3.12
N GLU A 90 -13.18 -1.30 -3.58
CA GLU A 90 -13.44 -2.58 -2.93
C GLU A 90 -12.24 -3.51 -2.99
N ILE A 91 -11.57 -3.59 -4.14
CA ILE A 91 -10.34 -4.40 -4.27
C ILE A 91 -9.21 -3.83 -3.39
N SER A 92 -9.02 -2.50 -3.40
CA SER A 92 -8.03 -1.83 -2.54
C SER A 92 -8.34 -2.01 -1.06
N ALA A 93 -9.62 -1.99 -0.67
CA ALA A 93 -10.03 -2.26 0.70
C ALA A 93 -9.65 -3.66 1.18
N MET A 94 -9.68 -4.67 0.30
CA MET A 94 -9.24 -6.03 0.64
C MET A 94 -7.74 -6.07 0.95
N ILE A 95 -6.93 -5.28 0.23
CA ILE A 95 -5.50 -5.13 0.52
C ILE A 95 -5.32 -4.44 1.89
N LEU A 96 -6.03 -3.33 2.12
CA LEU A 96 -5.99 -2.60 3.38
C LEU A 96 -6.42 -3.45 4.58
N GLN A 97 -7.43 -4.32 4.41
CA GLN A 97 -7.84 -5.27 5.45
C GLN A 97 -6.74 -6.26 5.81
N LYS A 98 -5.99 -6.76 4.81
CA LYS A 98 -4.84 -7.65 5.07
C LYS A 98 -3.78 -6.91 5.88
N LEU A 99 -3.40 -5.68 5.48
CA LEU A 99 -2.42 -4.87 6.21
C LEU A 99 -2.88 -4.53 7.63
N LYS A 100 -4.18 -4.22 7.80
CA LYS A 100 -4.79 -4.02 9.11
C LYS A 100 -4.69 -5.27 9.98
N ALA A 101 -5.04 -6.44 9.44
CA ALA A 101 -4.97 -7.70 10.17
C ALA A 101 -3.51 -8.05 10.57
N ASP A 102 -2.54 -7.80 9.70
CA ASP A 102 -1.12 -7.98 10.01
C ASP A 102 -0.67 -7.02 11.14
N ALA A 103 -1.13 -5.76 11.10
CA ALA A 103 -0.86 -4.79 12.14
C ALA A 103 -1.52 -5.17 13.48
N GLU A 104 -2.76 -5.64 13.46
CA GLU A 104 -3.48 -6.11 14.65
C GLU A 104 -2.80 -7.34 15.27
N ALA A 105 -2.32 -8.26 14.44
CA ALA A 105 -1.57 -9.44 14.90
C ALA A 105 -0.24 -9.04 15.55
N TYR A 106 0.47 -8.07 14.97
CA TYR A 106 1.73 -7.55 15.50
C TYR A 106 1.54 -6.80 16.82
N LEU A 107 0.54 -5.90 16.88
CA LEU A 107 0.27 -5.04 18.03
C LEU A 107 -0.48 -5.75 19.18
N GLY A 108 -1.05 -6.91 18.93
CA GLY A 108 -1.87 -7.64 19.89
C GLY A 108 -3.19 -6.96 20.26
N GLY A 109 -3.71 -6.08 19.38
CA GLY A 109 -4.94 -5.31 19.63
C GLY A 109 -5.57 -4.75 18.36
N THR A 110 -6.81 -4.28 18.48
CA THR A 110 -7.57 -3.72 17.35
C THR A 110 -6.98 -2.41 16.85
N VAL A 111 -6.86 -2.29 15.53
CA VAL A 111 -6.44 -1.07 14.83
C VAL A 111 -7.64 -0.45 14.14
N THR A 112 -7.94 0.81 14.46
CA THR A 112 -9.11 1.53 13.92
C THR A 112 -8.74 2.77 13.12
N GLU A 113 -7.49 3.25 13.23
CA GLU A 113 -7.07 4.53 12.66
C GLU A 113 -5.84 4.36 11.78
N ALA A 114 -5.79 5.07 10.66
CA ALA A 114 -4.67 5.02 9.73
C ALA A 114 -4.38 6.37 9.06
N VAL A 115 -3.11 6.55 8.68
CA VAL A 115 -2.67 7.47 7.63
C VAL A 115 -2.39 6.64 6.39
N ILE A 116 -2.96 7.02 5.25
CA ILE A 116 -2.78 6.30 3.98
C ILE A 116 -2.13 7.23 2.96
N THR A 117 -1.17 6.71 2.19
CA THR A 117 -0.47 7.50 1.20
C THR A 117 -1.11 7.40 -0.19
N VAL A 118 -0.90 8.47 -0.97
CA VAL A 118 -1.29 8.55 -2.38
C VAL A 118 -0.17 9.20 -3.19
N PRO A 119 -0.05 8.91 -4.49
CA PRO A 119 0.81 9.68 -5.38
C PRO A 119 0.50 11.17 -5.31
N ALA A 120 1.53 12.01 -5.37
CA ALA A 120 1.35 13.46 -5.28
C ALA A 120 0.46 14.01 -6.39
N TYR A 121 0.53 13.40 -7.56
CA TYR A 121 -0.23 13.80 -8.76
C TYR A 121 -1.63 13.16 -8.85
N PHE A 122 -2.10 12.49 -7.78
CA PHE A 122 -3.49 12.03 -7.71
C PHE A 122 -4.46 13.21 -7.62
N ASN A 123 -5.49 13.17 -8.46
CA ASN A 123 -6.58 14.14 -8.41
C ASN A 123 -7.54 13.86 -7.22
N ASP A 124 -8.46 14.77 -6.99
CA ASP A 124 -9.42 14.70 -5.89
C ASP A 124 -10.24 13.39 -5.90
N ALA A 125 -10.72 12.96 -7.06
CA ALA A 125 -11.47 11.71 -7.20
C ALA A 125 -10.65 10.48 -6.76
N GLN A 126 -9.37 10.43 -7.08
CA GLN A 126 -8.46 9.35 -6.70
C GLN A 126 -8.14 9.37 -5.19
N ARG A 127 -7.99 10.57 -4.61
CA ARG A 127 -7.79 10.77 -3.16
C ARG A 127 -9.01 10.32 -2.37
N GLN A 128 -10.20 10.75 -2.78
CA GLN A 128 -11.45 10.35 -2.14
C GLN A 128 -11.68 8.84 -2.26
N ALA A 129 -11.44 8.24 -3.43
CA ALA A 129 -11.54 6.80 -3.62
C ALA A 129 -10.60 6.01 -2.68
N THR A 130 -9.40 6.55 -2.42
CA THR A 130 -8.45 5.94 -1.47
C THR A 130 -8.98 6.04 -0.03
N LYS A 131 -9.55 7.18 0.35
CA LYS A 131 -10.19 7.37 1.66
C LYS A 131 -11.39 6.43 1.85
N ASP A 132 -12.21 6.26 0.81
CA ASP A 132 -13.34 5.33 0.80
C ASP A 132 -12.88 3.87 0.95
N ALA A 133 -11.80 3.47 0.25
CA ALA A 133 -11.19 2.15 0.42
C ALA A 133 -10.76 1.89 1.87
N GLY A 134 -10.16 2.89 2.53
CA GLY A 134 -9.81 2.81 3.95
C GLY A 134 -11.03 2.61 4.83
N LYS A 135 -12.11 3.36 4.57
CA LYS A 135 -13.38 3.23 5.28
C LYS A 135 -14.02 1.85 5.09
N ILE A 136 -14.04 1.33 3.86
CA ILE A 136 -14.53 -0.03 3.54
C ILE A 136 -13.69 -1.08 4.30
N ALA A 137 -12.39 -0.85 4.47
CA ALA A 137 -11.51 -1.71 5.25
C ALA A 137 -11.73 -1.63 6.77
N GLY A 138 -12.62 -0.76 7.24
CA GLY A 138 -12.89 -0.55 8.67
C GLY A 138 -11.79 0.30 9.34
N LEU A 139 -11.20 1.25 8.60
CA LEU A 139 -10.22 2.21 9.09
C LEU A 139 -10.80 3.63 9.05
N ASP A 140 -10.67 4.36 10.14
CA ASP A 140 -10.82 5.80 10.16
C ASP A 140 -9.55 6.44 9.60
N VAL A 141 -9.64 6.92 8.36
CA VAL A 141 -8.50 7.54 7.65
C VAL A 141 -8.33 8.96 8.16
N LYS A 142 -7.40 9.13 9.11
CA LYS A 142 -7.11 10.41 9.76
C LYS A 142 -6.51 11.42 8.80
N ARG A 143 -5.68 10.94 7.88
CA ARG A 143 -5.05 11.77 6.85
C ARG A 143 -4.71 10.95 5.61
N ILE A 144 -4.92 11.56 4.45
CA ILE A 144 -4.28 11.17 3.19
C ILE A 144 -3.04 12.05 3.06
N ILE A 145 -1.87 11.43 2.83
CA ILE A 145 -0.58 12.12 2.68
C ILE A 145 0.05 11.75 1.34
N ASN A 146 0.72 12.70 0.71
CA ASN A 146 1.44 12.43 -0.53
C ASN A 146 2.68 11.56 -0.30
N GLU A 147 2.90 10.57 -1.16
CA GLU A 147 4.02 9.63 -1.09
C GLU A 147 5.39 10.32 -0.99
N PRO A 148 5.70 11.35 -1.83
CA PRO A 148 6.99 12.04 -1.73
C PRO A 148 7.17 12.78 -0.39
N THR A 149 6.10 13.30 0.16
CA THR A 149 6.13 13.98 1.46
C THR A 149 6.37 12.98 2.60
N ALA A 150 5.71 11.83 2.55
CA ALA A 150 5.97 10.73 3.48
C ALA A 150 7.41 10.22 3.36
N ALA A 151 7.93 10.06 2.14
CA ALA A 151 9.31 9.67 1.94
C ALA A 151 10.30 10.66 2.56
N ALA A 152 10.09 11.96 2.39
CA ALA A 152 10.93 12.98 2.99
C ALA A 152 10.99 12.88 4.53
N LEU A 153 9.85 12.63 5.18
CA LEU A 153 9.78 12.37 6.61
C LEU A 153 10.63 11.16 7.02
N ALA A 154 10.51 10.06 6.26
CA ALA A 154 11.25 8.84 6.54
C ALA A 154 12.77 9.01 6.43
N TYR A 155 13.22 9.86 5.51
CA TYR A 155 14.65 10.18 5.36
C TYR A 155 15.19 11.06 6.48
N GLY A 156 14.33 11.55 7.39
CA GLY A 156 14.75 12.37 8.52
C GLY A 156 15.31 13.73 8.11
N VAL A 157 14.94 14.20 6.92
CA VAL A 157 15.40 15.50 6.39
C VAL A 157 14.87 16.68 7.19
N ASP A 158 13.82 16.49 7.99
CA ASP A 158 13.30 17.45 8.96
C ASP A 158 14.29 17.81 10.08
N LYS A 159 15.30 16.96 10.29
CA LYS A 159 16.36 17.13 11.30
C LYS A 159 17.64 17.78 10.76
N GLU A 160 17.69 18.03 9.46
CA GLU A 160 18.82 18.66 8.79
C GLU A 160 18.63 20.19 8.68
N ALA A 161 19.70 20.90 8.29
CA ALA A 161 19.60 22.33 8.01
C ALA A 161 18.68 22.60 6.81
N GLU A 162 18.22 23.85 6.70
CA GLU A 162 17.39 24.31 5.58
C GLU A 162 17.95 23.89 4.21
N GLN A 163 17.12 23.18 3.42
CA GLN A 163 17.54 22.61 2.13
C GLN A 163 16.37 22.40 1.19
N LYS A 164 16.67 22.42 -0.11
CA LYS A 164 15.73 22.07 -1.16
C LYS A 164 15.99 20.64 -1.63
N VAL A 165 14.97 19.81 -1.57
CA VAL A 165 15.07 18.37 -1.82
C VAL A 165 14.15 17.99 -2.97
N MET A 166 14.65 17.21 -3.92
CA MET A 166 13.83 16.57 -4.92
C MET A 166 13.51 15.15 -4.48
N VAL A 167 12.24 14.78 -4.47
CA VAL A 167 11.80 13.39 -4.37
C VAL A 167 11.44 12.90 -5.76
N TYR A 168 12.14 11.85 -6.20
CA TYR A 168 11.92 11.19 -7.48
C TYR A 168 11.36 9.80 -7.18
N ASP A 169 10.04 9.66 -7.35
CA ASP A 169 9.31 8.44 -7.03
C ASP A 169 8.87 7.73 -8.31
N LEU A 170 9.52 6.61 -8.62
CA LEU A 170 9.14 5.73 -9.72
C LEU A 170 8.71 4.37 -9.15
N GLY A 171 7.41 4.27 -8.91
CA GLY A 171 6.77 3.07 -8.40
C GLY A 171 6.49 2.01 -9.45
N GLY A 172 5.56 1.09 -9.15
CA GLY A 172 5.11 0.09 -10.10
C GLY A 172 4.16 0.62 -11.17
N GLY A 173 3.37 1.65 -10.86
CA GLY A 173 2.32 2.14 -11.73
C GLY A 173 2.35 3.63 -12.03
N THR A 174 3.02 4.43 -11.19
CA THR A 174 3.06 5.89 -11.27
C THR A 174 4.48 6.39 -11.19
N PHE A 175 4.69 7.56 -11.77
CA PHE A 175 5.89 8.38 -11.61
C PHE A 175 5.48 9.73 -11.03
N ASP A 176 6.11 10.11 -9.92
CA ASP A 176 5.93 11.41 -9.28
C ASP A 176 7.28 12.06 -9.01
N VAL A 177 7.33 13.37 -9.18
CA VAL A 177 8.46 14.19 -8.78
C VAL A 177 7.96 15.38 -7.98
N SER A 178 8.54 15.61 -6.79
CA SER A 178 8.19 16.74 -5.94
C SER A 178 9.45 17.48 -5.52
N ILE A 179 9.35 18.81 -5.48
CA ILE A 179 10.37 19.69 -4.93
C ILE A 179 9.88 20.16 -3.57
N LEU A 180 10.69 19.91 -2.55
CA LEU A 180 10.38 20.24 -1.18
C LEU A 180 11.35 21.30 -0.66
N ASP A 181 10.85 22.25 0.11
CA ASP A 181 11.64 23.13 0.98
C ASP A 181 11.53 22.62 2.43
N ILE A 182 12.65 22.41 3.06
CA ILE A 182 12.72 21.74 4.35
C ILE A 182 13.61 22.57 5.28
N GLY A 183 13.07 22.98 6.40
CA GLY A 183 13.79 23.74 7.42
C GLY A 183 12.95 23.96 8.67
N ASP A 184 13.60 24.11 9.83
CA ASP A 184 12.98 24.44 11.13
C ASP A 184 11.78 23.57 11.54
N GLY A 185 11.78 22.27 11.18
CA GLY A 185 10.68 21.35 11.45
C GLY A 185 9.47 21.52 10.51
N VAL A 186 9.61 22.30 9.45
CA VAL A 186 8.59 22.48 8.41
C VAL A 186 9.03 21.76 7.13
N ILE A 187 8.14 20.98 6.55
CA ILE A 187 8.29 20.42 5.21
C ILE A 187 7.21 21.04 4.33
N GLU A 188 7.62 21.86 3.39
CA GLU A 188 6.74 22.52 2.43
C GLU A 188 7.00 21.97 1.02
N VAL A 189 5.92 21.55 0.35
CA VAL A 189 6.00 21.17 -1.06
C VAL A 189 5.93 22.45 -1.91
N LEU A 190 6.99 22.74 -2.66
CA LEU A 190 7.02 23.89 -3.58
C LEU A 190 6.34 23.61 -4.91
N ALA A 191 6.55 22.41 -5.44
CA ALA A 191 5.96 21.99 -6.70
C ALA A 191 5.91 20.46 -6.78
N THR A 192 4.92 19.95 -7.51
CA THR A 192 4.83 18.54 -7.86
C THR A 192 4.40 18.38 -9.32
N ASN A 193 4.90 17.32 -9.95
CA ASN A 193 4.49 16.92 -11.29
C ASN A 193 4.61 15.39 -11.42
N GLY A 194 4.03 14.77 -12.44
CA GLY A 194 4.10 13.33 -12.56
C GLY A 194 3.34 12.75 -13.74
N ASN A 195 3.32 11.41 -13.78
CA ASN A 195 2.55 10.63 -14.73
C ASN A 195 1.93 9.42 -14.04
N THR A 196 0.61 9.39 -13.95
CA THR A 196 -0.15 8.32 -13.27
C THR A 196 -0.20 7.00 -14.06
N HIS A 197 0.43 6.94 -15.23
CA HIS A 197 0.49 5.77 -16.12
C HIS A 197 1.92 5.48 -16.58
N LEU A 198 2.92 5.75 -15.74
CA LEU A 198 4.32 5.45 -15.98
C LEU A 198 4.91 4.78 -14.73
N GLY A 199 5.34 3.54 -14.84
CA GLY A 199 5.93 2.80 -13.71
C GLY A 199 6.49 1.45 -14.11
N GLY A 200 6.91 0.66 -13.14
CA GLY A 200 7.55 -0.64 -13.31
C GLY A 200 6.76 -1.64 -14.15
N ASP A 201 5.41 -1.58 -14.12
CA ASP A 201 4.54 -2.44 -14.94
C ASP A 201 4.74 -2.18 -16.45
N ASP A 202 5.04 -0.93 -16.84
CA ASP A 202 5.28 -0.56 -18.24
C ASP A 202 6.64 -1.09 -18.71
N PHE A 203 7.66 -1.11 -17.82
CA PHE A 203 8.93 -1.78 -18.08
C PHE A 203 8.75 -3.29 -18.26
N ASP A 204 7.93 -3.93 -17.44
CA ASP A 204 7.60 -5.35 -17.56
C ASP A 204 6.89 -5.64 -18.89
N GLU A 205 5.97 -4.79 -19.31
CA GLU A 205 5.25 -4.91 -20.58
C GLU A 205 6.21 -4.84 -21.78
N CYS A 206 7.21 -3.95 -21.76
CA CYS A 206 8.25 -3.90 -22.80
C CYS A 206 9.01 -5.24 -22.92
N VAL A 207 9.37 -5.85 -21.77
CA VAL A 207 10.05 -7.15 -21.76
C VAL A 207 9.10 -8.26 -22.23
N MET A 208 7.86 -8.27 -21.77
CA MET A 208 6.85 -9.25 -22.22
C MET A 208 6.68 -9.21 -23.75
N ASN A 209 6.49 -8.03 -24.32
CA ASN A 209 6.32 -7.84 -25.76
C ASN A 209 7.57 -8.31 -26.53
N TYR A 210 8.75 -8.07 -26.00
CA TYR A 210 10.00 -8.59 -26.56
C TYR A 210 10.02 -10.12 -26.55
N LEU A 211 9.69 -10.76 -25.42
CA LEU A 211 9.65 -12.22 -25.29
C LEU A 211 8.62 -12.88 -26.22
N VAL A 212 7.43 -12.29 -26.35
CA VAL A 212 6.40 -12.75 -27.32
C VAL A 212 6.95 -12.66 -28.75
N SER A 213 7.62 -11.56 -29.09
CA SER A 213 8.22 -11.37 -30.42
C SER A 213 9.33 -12.40 -30.72
N GLU A 214 10.23 -12.64 -29.77
CA GLU A 214 11.33 -13.61 -29.91
C GLU A 214 10.77 -15.03 -30.04
N PHE A 215 9.78 -15.40 -29.22
CA PHE A 215 9.13 -16.71 -29.31
C PHE A 215 8.44 -16.91 -30.64
N LYS A 216 7.72 -15.90 -31.12
CA LYS A 216 7.05 -15.93 -32.43
C LYS A 216 8.04 -16.07 -33.59
N LYS A 217 9.22 -15.45 -33.51
CA LYS A 217 10.31 -15.62 -34.50
C LYS A 217 10.88 -17.05 -34.48
N ALA A 218 11.08 -17.61 -33.28
CA ALA A 218 11.68 -18.92 -33.11
C ALA A 218 10.75 -20.08 -33.44
N GLU A 219 9.51 -20.03 -32.95
CA GLU A 219 8.54 -21.15 -32.99
C GLU A 219 7.34 -20.90 -33.93
N GLY A 220 7.19 -19.67 -34.48
CA GLY A 220 6.05 -19.32 -35.32
C GLY A 220 4.73 -19.15 -34.58
N ILE A 221 4.72 -19.24 -33.26
CA ILE A 221 3.53 -19.21 -32.39
C ILE A 221 3.42 -17.85 -31.70
N ASP A 222 2.24 -17.25 -31.74
CA ASP A 222 1.94 -16.00 -31.03
C ASP A 222 1.31 -16.30 -29.67
N LEU A 223 2.02 -15.96 -28.58
CA LEU A 223 1.57 -16.19 -27.21
C LEU A 223 0.58 -15.14 -26.69
N SER A 224 0.36 -14.02 -27.41
CA SER A 224 -0.44 -12.90 -26.91
C SER A 224 -1.90 -13.25 -26.57
N ASN A 225 -2.44 -14.30 -27.18
CA ASN A 225 -3.80 -14.79 -26.92
C ASN A 225 -3.86 -15.90 -25.85
N ASP A 226 -2.73 -16.42 -25.39
CA ASP A 226 -2.66 -17.42 -24.32
C ASP A 226 -2.49 -16.71 -22.97
N LYS A 227 -3.59 -16.58 -22.24
CA LYS A 227 -3.61 -15.87 -20.95
C LYS A 227 -2.69 -16.50 -19.91
N VAL A 228 -2.52 -17.82 -19.92
CA VAL A 228 -1.62 -18.53 -18.99
C VAL A 228 -0.16 -18.25 -19.34
N ALA A 229 0.17 -18.32 -20.64
CA ALA A 229 1.49 -17.97 -21.12
C ALA A 229 1.82 -16.50 -20.82
N MET A 230 0.88 -15.57 -21.08
CA MET A 230 1.07 -14.15 -20.80
C MET A 230 1.28 -13.87 -19.31
N GLN A 231 0.57 -14.55 -18.41
CA GLN A 231 0.80 -14.41 -16.97
C GLN A 231 2.19 -14.90 -16.54
N ARG A 232 2.65 -16.03 -17.12
CA ARG A 232 4.01 -16.55 -16.87
C ARG A 232 5.08 -15.61 -17.42
N LEU A 233 4.83 -15.02 -18.59
CA LEU A 233 5.72 -14.00 -19.18
C LEU A 233 5.79 -12.75 -18.30
N LYS A 234 4.67 -12.30 -17.72
CA LYS A 234 4.63 -11.16 -16.81
C LYS A 234 5.51 -11.39 -15.58
N GLU A 235 5.36 -12.55 -14.93
CA GLU A 235 6.19 -12.89 -13.76
C GLU A 235 7.68 -13.00 -14.10
N ALA A 236 7.99 -13.57 -15.27
CA ALA A 236 9.36 -13.70 -15.73
C ALA A 236 9.98 -12.33 -16.12
N ALA A 237 9.19 -11.44 -16.70
CA ALA A 237 9.60 -10.08 -17.05
C ALA A 237 9.90 -9.25 -15.79
N GLU A 238 9.00 -9.26 -14.80
CA GLU A 238 9.22 -8.61 -13.50
C GLU A 238 10.50 -9.12 -12.83
N LYS A 239 10.67 -10.44 -12.79
CA LYS A 239 11.88 -11.06 -12.22
C LYS A 239 13.14 -10.63 -12.97
N ALA A 240 13.13 -10.67 -14.30
CA ALA A 240 14.26 -10.26 -15.12
C ALA A 240 14.61 -8.78 -14.93
N LYS A 241 13.62 -7.88 -14.86
CA LYS A 241 13.81 -6.46 -14.52
C LYS A 241 14.55 -6.29 -13.18
N ILE A 242 14.11 -7.00 -12.15
CA ILE A 242 14.73 -6.95 -10.82
C ILE A 242 16.17 -7.46 -10.88
N GLU A 243 16.40 -8.61 -11.49
CA GLU A 243 17.75 -9.19 -11.60
C GLU A 243 18.70 -8.30 -12.40
N LEU A 244 18.26 -7.73 -13.53
CA LEU A 244 19.05 -6.83 -14.37
C LEU A 244 19.41 -5.50 -13.68
N SER A 245 18.78 -5.16 -12.57
CA SER A 245 19.24 -4.05 -11.73
C SER A 245 20.57 -4.35 -11.02
N GLY A 246 20.85 -5.63 -10.74
CA GLY A 246 22.09 -6.09 -10.09
C GLY A 246 23.13 -6.70 -11.04
N VAL A 247 22.69 -7.40 -12.11
CA VAL A 247 23.56 -8.13 -13.04
C VAL A 247 23.46 -7.58 -14.47
N THR A 248 24.40 -7.92 -15.33
CA THR A 248 24.45 -7.43 -16.74
C THR A 248 23.66 -8.31 -17.72
N SER A 249 23.29 -9.53 -17.31
CA SER A 249 22.47 -10.43 -18.11
C SER A 249 21.72 -11.42 -17.22
N THR A 250 20.55 -11.86 -17.66
CA THR A 250 19.77 -12.91 -17.01
C THR A 250 19.21 -13.86 -18.05
N ASN A 251 18.97 -15.11 -17.66
CA ASN A 251 18.32 -16.11 -18.52
C ASN A 251 16.85 -16.25 -18.10
N ILE A 252 15.96 -16.10 -19.06
CA ILE A 252 14.52 -16.30 -18.91
C ILE A 252 14.16 -17.65 -19.51
N ASN A 253 13.98 -18.65 -18.65
CA ASN A 253 13.64 -20.01 -19.05
C ASN A 253 12.23 -20.36 -18.54
N LEU A 254 11.30 -20.58 -19.49
CA LEU A 254 9.92 -20.96 -19.22
C LEU A 254 9.61 -22.27 -19.96
N PRO A 255 9.86 -23.41 -19.32
CA PRO A 255 9.55 -24.70 -19.90
C PRO A 255 8.04 -24.88 -20.03
N TYR A 256 7.61 -25.58 -21.09
CA TYR A 256 6.20 -25.86 -21.37
C TYR A 256 5.33 -24.59 -21.40
N ILE A 257 5.82 -23.54 -22.10
CA ILE A 257 5.10 -22.27 -22.18
C ILE A 257 3.80 -22.42 -22.98
N THR A 258 3.82 -23.26 -24.02
CA THR A 258 2.68 -23.67 -24.85
C THR A 258 2.96 -25.01 -25.49
N ALA A 259 2.03 -25.52 -26.34
CA ALA A 259 2.20 -26.74 -27.12
C ALA A 259 1.52 -26.60 -28.49
N ASP A 260 2.06 -27.29 -29.48
CA ASP A 260 1.44 -27.46 -30.81
C ASP A 260 1.37 -28.94 -31.20
N ALA A 261 1.03 -29.24 -32.47
CA ALA A 261 0.94 -30.59 -32.99
C ALA A 261 2.27 -31.36 -32.95
N THR A 262 3.41 -30.68 -32.82
CA THR A 262 4.76 -31.25 -32.73
C THR A 262 5.19 -31.55 -31.30
N GLY A 263 4.44 -31.05 -30.31
CA GLY A 263 4.72 -31.26 -28.89
C GLY A 263 4.83 -29.97 -28.09
N PRO A 264 5.32 -30.09 -26.84
CA PRO A 264 5.50 -28.93 -25.96
C PRO A 264 6.60 -28.00 -26.49
N LYS A 265 6.37 -26.70 -26.28
CA LYS A 265 7.29 -25.62 -26.63
C LYS A 265 7.83 -24.94 -25.39
N HIS A 266 9.08 -24.48 -25.47
CA HIS A 266 9.81 -23.90 -24.36
C HIS A 266 10.35 -22.52 -24.78
N LEU A 267 10.27 -21.53 -23.88
CA LEU A 267 10.93 -20.26 -24.09
C LEU A 267 12.26 -20.28 -23.31
N ASP A 268 13.34 -20.00 -24.00
CA ASP A 268 14.70 -19.84 -23.39
C ASP A 268 15.38 -18.67 -24.07
N VAL A 269 15.43 -17.52 -23.37
CA VAL A 269 15.94 -16.26 -23.88
C VAL A 269 16.89 -15.64 -22.86
N THR A 270 18.10 -15.31 -23.31
CA THR A 270 19.03 -14.50 -22.52
C THR A 270 18.75 -13.03 -22.78
N LEU A 271 18.35 -12.30 -21.74
CA LEU A 271 18.14 -10.84 -21.79
C LEU A 271 19.34 -10.14 -21.14
N THR A 272 19.98 -9.23 -21.88
CA THR A 272 21.04 -8.38 -21.35
C THR A 272 20.49 -7.06 -20.85
N ARG A 273 21.19 -6.43 -19.88
CA ARG A 273 20.86 -5.07 -19.42
C ARG A 273 20.88 -4.05 -20.57
N ALA A 274 21.81 -4.18 -21.51
CA ALA A 274 21.87 -3.32 -22.68
C ALA A 274 20.59 -3.42 -23.54
N LYS A 275 20.09 -4.65 -23.76
CA LYS A 275 18.84 -4.86 -24.49
C LYS A 275 17.63 -4.38 -23.70
N PHE A 276 17.61 -4.62 -22.39
CA PHE A 276 16.58 -4.08 -21.50
C PHE A 276 16.52 -2.54 -21.56
N ASN A 277 17.68 -1.88 -21.48
CA ASN A 277 17.77 -0.41 -21.59
C ASN A 277 17.29 0.09 -22.96
N GLU A 278 17.63 -0.60 -24.06
CA GLU A 278 17.13 -0.28 -25.41
C GLU A 278 15.59 -0.34 -25.46
N LEU A 279 15.00 -1.42 -24.94
CA LEU A 279 13.55 -1.62 -24.96
C LEU A 279 12.79 -0.57 -24.12
N THR A 280 13.39 -0.08 -23.05
CA THR A 280 12.75 0.77 -22.05
C THR A 280 13.22 2.22 -22.07
N ALA A 281 14.09 2.60 -23.03
CA ALA A 281 14.67 3.94 -23.10
C ALA A 281 13.61 5.06 -23.10
N HIS A 282 12.53 4.88 -23.87
CA HIS A 282 11.44 5.86 -23.97
C HIS A 282 10.69 6.06 -22.63
N LEU A 283 10.62 5.05 -21.76
CA LEU A 283 10.02 5.17 -20.43
C LEU A 283 10.92 5.99 -19.49
N VAL A 284 12.24 5.77 -19.56
CA VAL A 284 13.21 6.55 -18.79
C VAL A 284 13.20 8.00 -19.25
N GLU A 285 13.23 8.25 -20.55
CA GLU A 285 13.17 9.59 -21.14
C GLU A 285 11.86 10.33 -20.78
N ALA A 286 10.73 9.62 -20.67
CA ALA A 286 9.44 10.20 -20.31
C ALA A 286 9.43 10.83 -18.91
N THR A 287 10.34 10.44 -18.00
CA THR A 287 10.47 11.05 -16.68
C THR A 287 11.08 12.45 -16.72
N ALA A 288 11.85 12.78 -17.77
CA ALA A 288 12.56 14.05 -17.86
C ALA A 288 11.63 15.26 -17.97
N GLY A 289 10.50 15.12 -18.66
CA GLY A 289 9.49 16.18 -18.79
C GLY A 289 8.97 16.67 -17.44
N PRO A 290 8.34 15.81 -16.64
CA PRO A 290 7.86 16.15 -15.31
C PRO A 290 8.94 16.70 -14.37
N VAL A 291 10.16 16.17 -14.39
CA VAL A 291 11.28 16.67 -13.57
C VAL A 291 11.61 18.14 -13.92
N LYS A 292 11.75 18.45 -15.20
CA LYS A 292 12.03 19.83 -15.65
C LYS A 292 10.88 20.78 -15.30
N GLN A 293 9.64 20.31 -15.46
CA GLN A 293 8.47 21.11 -15.16
C GLN A 293 8.34 21.41 -13.66
N ALA A 294 8.57 20.41 -12.79
CA ALA A 294 8.53 20.61 -11.33
C ALA A 294 9.61 21.61 -10.87
N MET A 295 10.83 21.55 -11.44
CA MET A 295 11.88 22.54 -11.15
C MET A 295 11.48 23.93 -11.62
N ALA A 296 10.91 24.04 -12.82
CA ALA A 296 10.46 25.33 -13.36
C ALA A 296 9.33 25.94 -12.53
N ASP A 297 8.35 25.12 -12.10
CA ASP A 297 7.24 25.54 -11.26
C ASP A 297 7.70 26.01 -9.87
N ALA A 298 8.73 25.37 -9.33
CA ALA A 298 9.38 25.79 -8.07
C ALA A 298 10.29 27.03 -8.24
N GLY A 299 10.54 27.49 -9.46
CA GLY A 299 11.47 28.57 -9.74
C GLY A 299 12.94 28.20 -9.48
N LEU A 300 13.29 26.93 -9.59
CA LEU A 300 14.60 26.38 -9.24
C LEU A 300 15.33 25.78 -10.43
N THR A 301 16.64 25.72 -10.31
CA THR A 301 17.54 25.03 -11.23
C THR A 301 18.10 23.75 -10.56
N ALA A 302 18.75 22.90 -11.33
CA ALA A 302 19.40 21.69 -10.81
C ALA A 302 20.47 22.02 -9.74
N ASN A 303 21.08 23.20 -9.77
CA ASN A 303 22.08 23.63 -8.80
C ASN A 303 21.48 23.96 -7.43
N ASP A 304 20.22 24.38 -7.40
CA ASP A 304 19.51 24.76 -6.18
C ASP A 304 19.04 23.52 -5.39
N ILE A 305 18.98 22.36 -6.04
CA ILE A 305 18.61 21.10 -5.39
C ILE A 305 19.78 20.58 -4.57
N SER A 306 19.59 20.45 -3.27
CA SER A 306 20.62 19.96 -2.34
C SER A 306 20.76 18.45 -2.40
N LYS A 307 19.64 17.73 -2.48
CA LYS A 307 19.56 16.27 -2.41
C LYS A 307 18.45 15.73 -3.30
N VAL A 308 18.64 14.52 -3.86
CA VAL A 308 17.61 13.79 -4.60
C VAL A 308 17.31 12.48 -3.86
N LEU A 309 16.09 12.30 -3.39
CA LEU A 309 15.62 11.09 -2.74
C LEU A 309 15.01 10.16 -3.79
N LEU A 310 15.48 8.92 -3.83
CA LEU A 310 14.95 7.88 -4.72
C LEU A 310 13.91 7.05 -3.98
N VAL A 311 12.71 7.03 -4.51
CA VAL A 311 11.54 6.33 -3.95
C VAL A 311 10.94 5.42 -5.02
N GLY A 312 10.31 4.31 -4.57
CA GLY A 312 9.76 3.30 -5.46
C GLY A 312 10.79 2.31 -6.00
N GLY A 313 10.37 1.04 -6.13
CA GLY A 313 11.27 -0.05 -6.51
C GLY A 313 11.92 0.12 -7.88
N SER A 314 11.27 0.81 -8.82
CA SER A 314 11.77 1.03 -10.18
C SER A 314 12.95 2.01 -10.24
N THR A 315 13.20 2.81 -9.19
CA THR A 315 14.40 3.65 -9.07
C THR A 315 15.69 2.83 -8.86
N ARG A 316 15.58 1.54 -8.63
CA ARG A 316 16.74 0.62 -8.58
C ARG A 316 17.34 0.33 -9.96
N ILE A 317 16.59 0.60 -11.04
CA ILE A 317 17.04 0.43 -12.42
C ILE A 317 18.21 1.39 -12.70
N PRO A 318 19.40 0.90 -13.12
CA PRO A 318 20.57 1.74 -13.33
C PRO A 318 20.33 2.89 -14.33
N ALA A 319 19.64 2.63 -15.44
CA ALA A 319 19.33 3.66 -16.43
C ALA A 319 18.48 4.81 -15.86
N VAL A 320 17.59 4.52 -14.88
CA VAL A 320 16.82 5.55 -14.18
C VAL A 320 17.73 6.39 -13.29
N GLN A 321 18.66 5.77 -12.57
CA GLN A 321 19.64 6.49 -11.74
C GLN A 321 20.57 7.37 -12.56
N ASP A 322 20.98 6.90 -13.74
CA ASP A 322 21.80 7.67 -14.68
C ASP A 322 21.02 8.88 -15.22
N GLU A 323 19.72 8.74 -15.53
CA GLU A 323 18.89 9.85 -15.97
C GLU A 323 18.68 10.89 -14.87
N VAL A 324 18.44 10.47 -13.62
CA VAL A 324 18.38 11.36 -12.45
C VAL A 324 19.68 12.17 -12.33
N LYS A 325 20.83 11.52 -12.41
CA LYS A 325 22.14 12.19 -12.36
C LYS A 325 22.34 13.16 -13.52
N LYS A 326 21.90 12.80 -14.71
CA LYS A 326 21.97 13.65 -15.92
C LYS A 326 21.10 14.90 -15.76
N LEU A 327 19.89 14.76 -15.20
CA LEU A 327 18.94 15.86 -15.03
C LEU A 327 19.31 16.82 -13.89
N THR A 328 19.88 16.30 -12.81
CA THR A 328 20.10 17.06 -11.56
C THR A 328 21.57 17.32 -11.25
N GLY A 329 22.50 16.63 -11.93
CA GLY A 329 23.92 16.64 -11.59
C GLY A 329 24.26 15.93 -10.27
N LYS A 330 23.27 15.30 -9.62
CA LYS A 330 23.39 14.69 -8.29
C LYS A 330 23.16 13.19 -8.35
N GLU A 331 23.88 12.46 -7.50
CA GLU A 331 23.59 11.03 -7.24
C GLU A 331 22.33 10.93 -6.37
N GLY A 332 21.47 9.96 -6.68
CA GLY A 332 20.32 9.67 -5.83
C GLY A 332 20.75 9.17 -4.45
N PHE A 333 20.15 9.74 -3.42
CA PHE A 333 20.39 9.34 -2.04
C PHE A 333 19.72 7.98 -1.74
N LYS A 334 20.48 7.06 -1.11
CA LYS A 334 20.08 5.64 -0.91
C LYS A 334 20.07 5.25 0.58
N GLY A 335 19.82 6.20 1.47
CA GLY A 335 19.94 5.98 2.92
C GLY A 335 18.83 5.11 3.54
N ILE A 336 17.69 4.93 2.85
CA ILE A 336 16.56 4.12 3.32
C ILE A 336 16.09 3.19 2.19
N ASN A 337 15.39 2.11 2.56
CA ASN A 337 14.76 1.22 1.61
C ASN A 337 13.64 1.94 0.84
N PRO A 338 13.75 2.12 -0.48
CA PRO A 338 12.77 2.85 -1.29
C PRO A 338 11.38 2.17 -1.34
N ASP A 339 11.28 0.90 -0.93
CA ASP A 339 10.03 0.15 -0.88
C ASP A 339 9.30 0.30 0.47
N GLU A 340 9.93 0.92 1.48
CA GLU A 340 9.41 1.02 2.86
C GLU A 340 9.28 2.47 3.33
N CYS A 341 10.08 3.39 2.78
CA CYS A 341 10.20 4.76 3.27
C CYS A 341 8.86 5.50 3.31
N VAL A 342 7.98 5.24 2.35
CA VAL A 342 6.65 5.87 2.28
C VAL A 342 5.76 5.43 3.46
N ALA A 343 5.73 4.14 3.79
CA ALA A 343 4.99 3.64 4.95
C ALA A 343 5.57 4.16 6.28
N VAL A 344 6.91 4.23 6.36
CA VAL A 344 7.62 4.81 7.51
C VAL A 344 7.23 6.27 7.73
N GLY A 345 7.23 7.08 6.67
CA GLY A 345 6.79 8.47 6.76
C GLY A 345 5.31 8.63 7.12
N ALA A 346 4.45 7.76 6.58
CA ALA A 346 3.05 7.72 6.97
C ALA A 346 2.86 7.39 8.46
N ALA A 347 3.68 6.49 9.01
CA ALA A 347 3.67 6.17 10.45
C ALA A 347 4.13 7.36 11.29
N ILE A 348 5.20 8.09 10.87
CA ILE A 348 5.65 9.32 11.53
C ILE A 348 4.50 10.35 11.56
N GLN A 349 3.80 10.54 10.42
CA GLN A 349 2.63 11.42 10.38
C GLN A 349 1.50 10.95 11.31
N GLY A 350 1.30 9.62 11.43
CA GLY A 350 0.41 9.01 12.41
C GLY A 350 0.81 9.38 13.84
N GLY A 351 2.11 9.34 14.15
CA GLY A 351 2.68 9.77 15.43
C GLY A 351 2.47 11.25 15.72
N VAL A 352 2.57 12.13 14.70
CA VAL A 352 2.24 13.55 14.83
C VAL A 352 0.78 13.75 15.22
N LEU A 353 -0.14 13.06 14.53
CA LEU A 353 -1.59 13.12 14.80
C LEU A 353 -1.95 12.50 16.16
N GLY A 354 -1.24 11.47 16.59
CA GLY A 354 -1.40 10.82 17.89
C GLY A 354 -0.74 11.56 19.06
N GLY A 355 0.11 12.57 18.76
CA GLY A 355 0.85 13.35 19.77
C GLY A 355 2.18 12.73 20.21
N ASP A 356 2.59 11.60 19.61
CA ASP A 356 3.87 10.92 19.89
C ASP A 356 5.07 11.68 19.30
N VAL A 357 4.86 12.42 18.20
CA VAL A 357 5.86 13.25 17.53
C VAL A 357 5.43 14.71 17.60
N LYS A 358 6.34 15.61 18.02
CA LYS A 358 6.08 17.04 18.19
C LYS A 358 7.03 17.89 17.35
N GLY A 359 6.58 19.11 17.01
CA GLY A 359 7.43 20.10 16.33
C GLY A 359 7.61 19.85 14.83
N LEU A 360 6.73 19.05 14.20
CA LEU A 360 6.72 18.80 12.77
C LEU A 360 5.44 19.34 12.14
N LEU A 361 5.59 20.21 11.15
CA LEU A 361 4.51 20.74 10.34
C LEU A 361 4.68 20.32 8.87
N LEU A 362 3.64 19.75 8.30
CA LEU A 362 3.60 19.31 6.92
C LEU A 362 2.61 20.17 6.14
N LEU A 363 3.10 20.84 5.10
CA LEU A 363 2.32 21.62 4.17
C LEU A 363 2.43 20.98 2.78
N ASP A 364 1.31 20.60 2.24
CA ASP A 364 1.19 19.97 0.93
C ASP A 364 0.61 20.96 -0.09
N VAL A 365 0.56 20.60 -1.39
CA VAL A 365 0.06 21.46 -2.45
C VAL A 365 -0.97 20.74 -3.33
N THR A 366 -1.80 21.53 -4.01
CA THR A 366 -2.69 21.01 -5.05
C THR A 366 -1.88 20.61 -6.28
N PRO A 367 -2.11 19.41 -6.86
CA PRO A 367 -1.34 18.96 -8.02
C PRO A 367 -1.75 19.65 -9.34
N LEU A 368 -2.99 20.16 -9.41
CA LEU A 368 -3.59 20.77 -10.57
C LEU A 368 -4.43 21.99 -10.18
N SER A 369 -4.57 22.95 -11.13
CA SER A 369 -5.45 24.10 -10.95
C SER A 369 -6.90 23.69 -10.88
N LEU A 370 -7.67 24.43 -10.07
CA LEU A 370 -9.10 24.25 -9.85
C LEU A 370 -9.86 25.53 -10.22
N GLY A 371 -11.01 25.36 -10.83
CA GLY A 371 -11.84 26.50 -11.25
C GLY A 371 -13.18 26.06 -11.78
N ILE A 372 -13.85 26.98 -12.46
CA ILE A 372 -15.17 26.76 -13.04
C ILE A 372 -15.21 27.12 -14.53
N GLU A 373 -16.18 26.56 -15.23
CA GLU A 373 -16.53 27.02 -16.57
C GLU A 373 -17.23 28.39 -16.51
N THR A 374 -16.79 29.30 -17.37
CA THR A 374 -17.42 30.62 -17.53
C THR A 374 -17.87 30.82 -18.97
N MET A 375 -18.48 31.99 -19.24
CA MET A 375 -19.08 32.29 -20.53
C MET A 375 -18.11 32.03 -21.70
N GLY A 376 -18.62 31.35 -22.73
CA GLY A 376 -17.81 30.94 -23.90
C GLY A 376 -17.05 29.62 -23.73
N GLY A 377 -17.33 28.85 -22.66
CA GLY A 377 -16.64 27.57 -22.41
C GLY A 377 -15.20 27.74 -21.93
N VAL A 378 -14.90 28.91 -21.33
CA VAL A 378 -13.55 29.20 -20.80
C VAL A 378 -13.40 28.63 -19.40
N PHE A 379 -12.22 28.07 -19.12
CA PHE A 379 -11.85 27.63 -17.77
C PHE A 379 -11.27 28.82 -16.98
N THR A 380 -11.99 29.26 -15.97
CA THR A 380 -11.54 30.33 -15.07
C THR A 380 -10.97 29.71 -13.80
N LYS A 381 -9.66 29.85 -13.60
CA LYS A 381 -8.95 29.32 -12.44
C LYS A 381 -9.23 30.17 -11.20
N LEU A 382 -9.56 29.51 -10.07
CA LEU A 382 -9.66 30.13 -8.75
C LEU A 382 -8.48 29.72 -7.85
N ILE A 383 -8.03 28.48 -7.96
CA ILE A 383 -6.86 27.98 -7.26
C ILE A 383 -5.87 27.47 -8.30
N ASP A 384 -4.66 28.02 -8.28
CA ASP A 384 -3.58 27.59 -9.16
C ASP A 384 -2.97 26.28 -8.67
N ARG A 385 -2.40 25.49 -9.58
CA ARG A 385 -1.58 24.32 -9.21
C ARG A 385 -0.46 24.74 -8.27
N ASN A 386 -0.02 23.81 -7.46
CA ASN A 386 1.01 24.03 -6.43
C ASN A 386 0.64 25.09 -5.38
N THR A 387 -0.66 25.35 -5.18
CA THR A 387 -1.13 26.14 -4.04
C THR A 387 -1.10 25.31 -2.78
N THR A 388 -0.44 25.80 -1.74
CA THR A 388 -0.34 25.14 -0.41
C THR A 388 -1.72 24.89 0.18
N ILE A 389 -1.93 23.68 0.72
CA ILE A 389 -3.18 23.25 1.36
C ILE A 389 -2.97 22.97 2.87
N PRO A 390 -3.99 23.19 3.71
CA PRO A 390 -5.38 23.59 3.37
C PRO A 390 -5.48 25.03 2.88
N THR A 391 -6.43 25.30 1.95
CA THR A 391 -6.63 26.64 1.40
C THR A 391 -8.10 26.89 1.08
N LYS A 392 -8.48 28.17 1.13
CA LYS A 392 -9.82 28.63 0.77
C LYS A 392 -9.73 29.88 -0.08
N LYS A 393 -10.34 29.86 -1.27
CA LYS A 393 -10.40 31.01 -2.18
C LYS A 393 -11.81 31.21 -2.70
N SER A 394 -12.23 32.47 -2.80
CA SER A 394 -13.52 32.88 -3.31
C SER A 394 -13.37 33.91 -4.43
N GLN A 395 -14.27 33.85 -5.39
CA GLN A 395 -14.37 34.85 -6.45
C GLN A 395 -15.84 35.11 -6.78
N VAL A 396 -16.19 36.40 -7.04
CA VAL A 396 -17.55 36.81 -7.41
C VAL A 396 -17.72 36.76 -8.91
N PHE A 397 -18.76 36.08 -9.35
CA PHE A 397 -19.22 35.95 -10.73
C PHE A 397 -20.61 36.60 -10.86
N SER A 398 -21.16 36.61 -12.06
CA SER A 398 -22.47 37.16 -12.34
C SER A 398 -23.24 36.35 -13.38
N THR A 399 -24.52 36.69 -13.58
CA THR A 399 -25.38 36.05 -14.59
C THR A 399 -25.01 36.49 -16.01
N ALA A 400 -25.14 35.57 -16.99
CA ALA A 400 -24.86 35.79 -18.40
C ALA A 400 -26.07 36.31 -19.20
N ALA A 401 -27.29 36.14 -18.66
CA ALA A 401 -28.53 36.56 -19.33
C ALA A 401 -29.42 37.41 -18.40
N ASP A 402 -30.29 38.24 -19.00
CA ASP A 402 -31.28 39.04 -18.28
C ASP A 402 -32.33 38.12 -17.63
N SER A 403 -32.77 38.48 -16.43
CA SER A 403 -33.78 37.74 -15.66
C SER A 403 -33.43 36.28 -15.38
N GLN A 404 -32.14 35.93 -15.35
CA GLN A 404 -31.67 34.60 -15.02
C GLN A 404 -31.84 34.31 -13.54
N THR A 405 -32.64 33.30 -13.19
CA THR A 405 -32.98 32.91 -11.81
C THR A 405 -32.16 31.72 -11.27
N SER A 406 -31.29 31.14 -12.11
CA SER A 406 -30.41 30.06 -11.72
C SER A 406 -29.10 30.11 -12.50
N VAL A 407 -28.02 29.57 -11.91
CA VAL A 407 -26.74 29.37 -12.58
C VAL A 407 -26.28 27.94 -12.36
N GLU A 408 -25.71 27.35 -13.40
CA GLU A 408 -25.02 26.09 -13.32
C GLU A 408 -23.54 26.35 -13.02
N VAL A 409 -23.01 25.69 -12.01
CA VAL A 409 -21.60 25.75 -11.64
C VAL A 409 -20.96 24.45 -12.05
N HIS A 410 -20.16 24.51 -13.12
CA HIS A 410 -19.39 23.39 -13.65
C HIS A 410 -17.98 23.47 -13.09
N VAL A 411 -17.67 22.59 -12.15
CA VAL A 411 -16.38 22.54 -11.45
C VAL A 411 -15.39 21.71 -12.24
N LEU A 412 -14.20 22.26 -12.46
CA LEU A 412 -13.17 21.72 -13.33
C LEU A 412 -11.82 21.66 -12.65
N GLN A 413 -10.99 20.70 -13.08
CA GLN A 413 -9.60 20.55 -12.70
C GLN A 413 -8.71 20.36 -13.93
N GLY A 414 -7.60 21.08 -14.02
CA GLY A 414 -6.63 20.95 -15.10
C GLY A 414 -5.93 22.26 -15.42
N GLU A 415 -5.15 22.25 -16.52
CA GLU A 415 -4.30 23.39 -16.93
C GLU A 415 -4.70 23.97 -18.29
N ARG A 416 -5.74 23.43 -18.93
CA ARG A 416 -6.17 23.86 -20.26
C ARG A 416 -7.07 25.10 -20.17
N GLU A 417 -7.00 25.97 -21.17
CA GLU A 417 -7.77 27.21 -21.22
C GLU A 417 -9.28 26.99 -21.44
N MET A 418 -9.63 25.91 -22.14
CA MET A 418 -11.03 25.62 -22.45
C MET A 418 -11.59 24.57 -21.47
N ALA A 419 -12.83 24.79 -21.02
CA ALA A 419 -13.52 23.91 -20.07
C ALA A 419 -13.61 22.46 -20.55
N ALA A 420 -13.90 22.26 -21.84
CA ALA A 420 -14.05 20.94 -22.44
C ALA A 420 -12.76 20.10 -22.42
N ASP A 421 -11.60 20.74 -22.28
CA ASP A 421 -10.29 20.09 -22.28
C ASP A 421 -9.78 19.80 -20.87
N ASN A 422 -10.54 20.13 -19.85
CA ASN A 422 -10.24 19.89 -18.44
C ASN A 422 -11.16 18.81 -17.87
N LYS A 423 -10.76 18.24 -16.74
CA LYS A 423 -11.55 17.21 -16.07
C LYS A 423 -12.71 17.83 -15.29
N THR A 424 -13.92 17.39 -15.58
CA THR A 424 -15.10 17.71 -14.77
C THR A 424 -14.99 17.00 -13.41
N LEU A 425 -15.05 17.77 -12.33
CA LEU A 425 -15.14 17.27 -10.96
C LEU A 425 -16.58 17.15 -10.48
N GLY A 426 -17.45 18.04 -10.96
CA GLY A 426 -18.86 18.02 -10.61
C GLY A 426 -19.63 19.17 -11.26
N VAL A 427 -20.95 19.03 -11.26
CA VAL A 427 -21.89 20.07 -11.73
C VAL A 427 -22.99 20.21 -10.71
N PHE A 428 -23.33 21.45 -10.35
CA PHE A 428 -24.47 21.74 -9.49
C PHE A 428 -25.12 23.05 -9.88
N GLN A 429 -26.38 23.22 -9.48
CA GLN A 429 -27.18 24.39 -9.86
C GLN A 429 -27.53 25.23 -8.63
N LEU A 430 -27.16 26.51 -8.64
CA LEU A 430 -27.66 27.50 -7.71
C LEU A 430 -28.95 28.07 -8.25
N THR A 431 -30.03 27.97 -7.49
CA THR A 431 -31.37 28.50 -7.81
C THR A 431 -31.79 29.59 -6.82
N GLY A 432 -32.84 30.32 -7.13
CA GLY A 432 -33.36 31.36 -6.23
C GLY A 432 -32.66 32.71 -6.36
N ILE A 433 -31.97 32.94 -7.48
CA ILE A 433 -31.43 34.26 -7.83
C ILE A 433 -32.57 35.18 -8.19
N ALA A 434 -32.57 36.41 -7.65
CA ALA A 434 -33.59 37.41 -7.99
C ALA A 434 -33.46 37.84 -9.47
N PRO A 435 -34.56 37.89 -10.25
CA PRO A 435 -34.54 38.39 -11.62
C PRO A 435 -33.95 39.80 -11.68
N ALA A 436 -32.88 39.96 -12.45
CA ALA A 436 -32.18 41.23 -12.65
C ALA A 436 -31.52 41.27 -14.04
N PRO A 437 -31.10 42.43 -14.54
CA PRO A 437 -30.27 42.50 -15.75
C PRO A 437 -28.98 41.67 -15.58
N ARG A 438 -28.50 41.14 -16.68
CA ARG A 438 -27.21 40.40 -16.71
C ARG A 438 -26.10 41.26 -16.09
N GLY A 439 -25.20 40.61 -15.35
CA GLY A 439 -24.07 41.27 -14.70
C GLY A 439 -24.41 41.94 -13.36
N VAL A 440 -25.68 42.01 -12.95
CA VAL A 440 -26.11 42.63 -11.68
C VAL A 440 -26.06 41.65 -10.48
N PRO A 441 -26.57 40.40 -10.57
CA PRO A 441 -26.48 39.45 -9.48
C PRO A 441 -25.00 39.14 -9.16
N GLN A 442 -24.68 39.04 -7.86
CA GLN A 442 -23.35 38.73 -7.36
C GLN A 442 -23.34 37.32 -6.79
N ILE A 443 -22.67 36.41 -7.48
CA ILE A 443 -22.58 34.99 -7.12
C ILE A 443 -21.16 34.70 -6.68
N GLU A 444 -20.96 34.54 -5.37
CA GLU A 444 -19.68 34.17 -4.81
C GLU A 444 -19.48 32.65 -4.94
N VAL A 445 -18.47 32.23 -5.69
CA VAL A 445 -18.03 30.83 -5.76
C VAL A 445 -16.81 30.67 -4.89
N THR A 446 -16.87 29.71 -3.96
CA THR A 446 -15.82 29.42 -3.00
C THR A 446 -15.31 28.00 -3.19
N PHE A 447 -14.00 27.85 -3.32
CA PHE A 447 -13.29 26.58 -3.22
C PHE A 447 -12.63 26.48 -1.85
N ASP A 448 -12.87 25.39 -1.13
CA ASP A 448 -12.34 25.09 0.20
C ASP A 448 -11.70 23.71 0.16
N ILE A 449 -10.37 23.66 0.25
CA ILE A 449 -9.58 22.42 0.18
C ILE A 449 -9.05 22.11 1.57
N ASP A 450 -9.38 20.92 2.05
CA ASP A 450 -8.92 20.46 3.36
C ASP A 450 -7.44 19.96 3.32
N ALA A 451 -6.89 19.61 4.49
CA ALA A 451 -5.53 19.08 4.61
C ALA A 451 -5.32 17.72 3.91
N ASN A 452 -6.37 17.04 3.49
CA ASN A 452 -6.28 15.79 2.72
C ASN A 452 -6.33 16.03 1.21
N GLY A 453 -6.49 17.30 0.79
CA GLY A 453 -6.68 17.68 -0.61
C GLY A 453 -8.11 17.47 -1.12
N ILE A 454 -9.10 17.29 -0.23
CA ILE A 454 -10.50 17.13 -0.62
C ILE A 454 -11.13 18.49 -0.86
N VAL A 455 -11.72 18.65 -2.03
CA VAL A 455 -12.27 19.92 -2.52
C VAL A 455 -13.76 20.02 -2.21
N ASN A 456 -14.15 21.11 -1.53
CA ASN A 456 -15.53 21.51 -1.37
C ASN A 456 -15.77 22.79 -2.17
N VAL A 457 -16.84 22.85 -2.93
CA VAL A 457 -17.21 24.03 -3.73
C VAL A 457 -18.60 24.49 -3.33
N SER A 458 -18.74 25.79 -3.05
CA SER A 458 -20.03 26.41 -2.80
C SER A 458 -20.25 27.60 -3.72
N ALA A 459 -21.49 27.85 -4.05
CA ALA A 459 -21.94 29.06 -4.75
C ALA A 459 -23.04 29.73 -3.94
N LYS A 460 -22.89 31.04 -3.72
CA LYS A 460 -23.84 31.85 -2.93
C LYS A 460 -24.21 33.12 -3.68
N ASP A 461 -25.51 33.36 -3.83
CA ASP A 461 -26.02 34.66 -4.25
C ASP A 461 -25.98 35.65 -3.07
N LEU A 462 -25.15 36.67 -3.20
CA LEU A 462 -24.97 37.68 -2.14
C LEU A 462 -26.20 38.58 -1.96
N GLY A 463 -27.06 38.66 -2.97
CA GLY A 463 -28.30 39.46 -2.91
C GLY A 463 -29.44 38.77 -2.17
N THR A 464 -29.68 37.49 -2.46
CA THR A 464 -30.79 36.71 -1.85
C THR A 464 -30.34 35.88 -0.65
N GLY A 465 -29.02 35.60 -0.55
CA GLY A 465 -28.47 34.67 0.43
C GLY A 465 -28.65 33.19 0.07
N ALA A 466 -29.24 32.88 -1.09
CA ALA A 466 -29.35 31.50 -1.57
C ALA A 466 -27.97 30.89 -1.75
N GLU A 467 -27.77 29.69 -1.23
CA GLU A 467 -26.50 28.99 -1.25
C GLU A 467 -26.69 27.53 -1.67
N GLN A 468 -25.79 27.03 -2.48
CA GLN A 468 -25.67 25.61 -2.84
C GLN A 468 -24.20 25.18 -2.77
N LYS A 469 -23.96 23.96 -2.34
CA LYS A 469 -22.61 23.41 -2.22
C LYS A 469 -22.54 21.99 -2.71
N ILE A 470 -21.35 21.63 -3.18
CA ILE A 470 -20.98 20.27 -3.53
C ILE A 470 -19.64 19.93 -2.86
N THR A 471 -19.56 18.76 -2.28
CA THR A 471 -18.25 18.17 -1.96
C THR A 471 -17.86 17.32 -3.16
N ILE A 472 -16.70 17.56 -3.70
CA ILE A 472 -16.19 16.76 -4.81
C ILE A 472 -15.86 15.39 -4.25
N THR A 473 -16.78 14.47 -4.47
CA THR A 473 -16.56 13.05 -4.25
C THR A 473 -16.27 12.42 -5.61
N ALA A 474 -15.40 11.40 -5.63
CA ALA A 474 -15.13 10.69 -6.86
C ALA A 474 -16.45 10.38 -7.58
N SER A 475 -16.48 10.63 -8.88
CA SER A 475 -17.61 10.24 -9.76
C SER A 475 -17.78 8.73 -9.86
N SER A 476 -17.12 7.98 -9.01
CA SER A 476 -17.23 6.54 -8.83
C SER A 476 -18.43 6.23 -7.93
N ASN A 477 -19.58 6.58 -8.31
CA ASN A 477 -20.90 6.01 -8.07
C ASN A 477 -21.11 5.04 -6.87
N LEU A 478 -20.34 5.15 -5.80
CA LEU A 478 -20.69 4.50 -4.54
C LEU A 478 -21.57 5.46 -3.75
N SER A 479 -22.84 5.12 -3.63
CA SER A 479 -23.72 5.79 -2.68
C SER A 479 -23.25 5.53 -1.24
N LYS A 480 -23.71 6.32 -0.30
CA LYS A 480 -23.44 6.03 1.12
C LYS A 480 -23.90 4.63 1.50
N GLU A 481 -25.02 4.19 0.92
CA GLU A 481 -25.58 2.85 1.09
C GLU A 481 -24.66 1.77 0.52
N ASP A 482 -24.01 2.02 -0.63
CA ASP A 482 -23.03 1.09 -1.24
C ASP A 482 -21.76 1.01 -0.40
N ILE A 483 -21.28 2.13 0.17
CA ILE A 483 -20.14 2.13 1.09
C ILE A 483 -20.49 1.35 2.36
N ASP A 484 -21.66 1.62 2.97
CA ASP A 484 -22.12 0.93 4.17
C ASP A 484 -22.36 -0.58 3.91
N LYS A 485 -22.76 -0.94 2.70
CA LYS A 485 -22.86 -2.34 2.25
C LYS A 485 -21.49 -2.97 2.11
N ALA A 486 -20.54 -2.31 1.46
CA ALA A 486 -19.17 -2.79 1.28
C ALA A 486 -18.44 -2.96 2.63
N VAL A 487 -18.66 -2.05 3.60
CA VAL A 487 -18.16 -2.18 4.98
C VAL A 487 -18.70 -3.46 5.63
N ARG A 488 -20.02 -3.70 5.55
CA ARG A 488 -20.64 -4.91 6.14
C ARG A 488 -20.15 -6.19 5.48
N GLU A 489 -20.03 -6.22 4.15
CA GLU A 489 -19.46 -7.37 3.43
C GLU A 489 -17.99 -7.59 3.83
N ALA A 490 -17.23 -6.53 4.03
CA ALA A 490 -15.83 -6.60 4.48
C ALA A 490 -15.71 -7.20 5.90
N GLU A 491 -16.57 -6.80 6.83
CA GLU A 491 -16.64 -7.39 8.18
C GLU A 491 -17.03 -8.86 8.13
N GLN A 492 -17.96 -9.23 7.25
CA GLN A 492 -18.39 -10.63 7.06
C GLN A 492 -17.24 -11.51 6.54
N TYR A 493 -16.44 -11.01 5.58
CA TYR A 493 -15.27 -11.73 5.06
C TYR A 493 -14.14 -11.80 6.10
N ALA A 494 -13.93 -10.75 6.92
CA ALA A 494 -12.92 -10.76 7.97
C ALA A 494 -13.12 -11.92 8.97
N ALA A 495 -14.36 -12.19 9.37
CA ALA A 495 -14.68 -13.33 10.24
C ALA A 495 -14.41 -14.67 9.53
N GLN A 496 -14.71 -14.78 8.25
CA GLN A 496 -14.47 -15.98 7.44
C GLN A 496 -12.96 -16.21 7.22
N ASP A 497 -12.21 -15.15 6.92
CA ASP A 497 -10.76 -15.19 6.74
C ASP A 497 -10.05 -15.57 8.04
N LYS A 498 -10.53 -15.07 9.20
CA LYS A 498 -10.03 -15.46 10.52
C LYS A 498 -10.27 -16.94 10.81
N ALA A 499 -11.49 -17.43 10.57
CA ALA A 499 -11.81 -18.84 10.77
C ALA A 499 -10.93 -19.74 9.89
N ARG A 500 -10.63 -19.32 8.67
CA ARG A 500 -9.78 -20.07 7.77
C ARG A 500 -8.30 -19.99 8.12
N LYS A 501 -7.81 -18.84 8.56
CA LYS A 501 -6.45 -18.74 9.11
C LYS A 501 -6.29 -19.71 10.27
N ASP A 502 -7.26 -19.74 11.19
CA ASP A 502 -7.28 -20.70 12.31
C ASP A 502 -7.27 -22.15 11.81
N GLU A 503 -7.93 -22.45 10.69
CA GLU A 503 -7.90 -23.78 10.08
C GLU A 503 -6.51 -24.11 9.53
N VAL A 504 -5.94 -23.21 8.71
CA VAL A 504 -4.61 -23.39 8.10
C VAL A 504 -3.54 -23.51 9.19
N ASP A 505 -3.55 -22.64 10.18
CA ASP A 505 -2.60 -22.65 11.29
C ASP A 505 -2.71 -23.94 12.10
N THR A 506 -3.93 -24.43 12.34
CA THR A 506 -4.17 -25.71 13.03
C THR A 506 -3.61 -26.89 12.24
N ARG A 507 -3.82 -26.93 10.93
CA ARG A 507 -3.30 -28.00 10.06
C ARG A 507 -1.77 -27.95 9.95
N ASN A 508 -1.20 -26.76 9.77
CA ASN A 508 0.24 -26.56 9.70
C ASN A 508 0.94 -26.97 10.99
N ASN A 509 0.36 -26.62 12.15
CA ASN A 509 0.88 -27.01 13.44
C ASN A 509 0.83 -28.55 13.61
N ALA A 510 -0.26 -29.19 13.19
CA ALA A 510 -0.38 -30.64 13.21
C ALA A 510 0.67 -31.32 12.33
N ASP A 511 0.91 -30.83 11.10
CA ASP A 511 1.95 -31.33 10.20
C ASP A 511 3.35 -31.17 10.79
N GLN A 512 3.62 -30.03 11.40
CA GLN A 512 4.91 -29.76 12.04
C GLN A 512 5.15 -30.72 13.22
N ILE A 513 4.14 -30.97 14.04
CA ILE A 513 4.24 -31.88 15.19
C ILE A 513 4.42 -33.33 14.72
N ILE A 514 3.70 -33.77 13.69
CA ILE A 514 3.92 -35.08 13.08
C ILE A 514 5.37 -35.22 12.63
N TYR A 515 5.84 -34.27 11.80
CA TYR A 515 7.19 -34.30 11.26
C TYR A 515 8.26 -34.30 12.35
N GLN A 516 8.16 -33.42 13.35
CA GLN A 516 9.11 -33.37 14.45
C GLN A 516 9.08 -34.63 15.30
N SER A 517 7.91 -35.16 15.59
CA SER A 517 7.76 -36.38 16.39
C SER A 517 8.33 -37.60 15.67
N GLU A 518 8.04 -37.78 14.38
CA GLU A 518 8.61 -38.86 13.57
C GLU A 518 10.14 -38.76 13.45
N LYS A 519 10.64 -37.55 13.18
CA LYS A 519 12.10 -37.29 13.09
C LYS A 519 12.78 -37.64 14.40
N THR A 520 12.26 -37.15 15.52
CA THR A 520 12.86 -37.38 16.83
C THR A 520 12.77 -38.86 17.25
N LEU A 521 11.66 -39.55 16.96
CA LEU A 521 11.56 -41.01 17.17
C LEU A 521 12.60 -41.79 16.39
N ASN A 522 12.91 -41.36 15.15
CA ASN A 522 13.96 -41.98 14.33
C ASN A 522 15.35 -41.67 14.87
N GLU A 523 15.63 -40.43 15.32
CA GLU A 523 16.90 -40.02 15.90
C GLU A 523 17.19 -40.69 17.26
N MET A 524 16.14 -41.01 18.02
CA MET A 524 16.27 -41.76 19.27
C MET A 524 16.75 -43.19 19.07
N GLY A 525 16.56 -43.80 17.88
CA GLY A 525 17.07 -45.11 17.51
C GLY A 525 16.78 -46.17 18.57
N ASP A 526 17.80 -46.95 18.97
CA ASP A 526 17.72 -48.02 19.96
C ASP A 526 17.70 -47.52 21.43
N LYS A 527 17.77 -46.20 21.65
CA LYS A 527 17.72 -45.61 23.00
C LYS A 527 16.33 -45.69 23.65
N VAL A 528 15.31 -45.95 22.85
CA VAL A 528 13.91 -46.12 23.29
C VAL A 528 13.36 -47.37 22.65
N THR A 529 12.75 -48.22 23.48
CA THR A 529 12.17 -49.50 23.03
C THR A 529 10.96 -49.27 22.13
N GLU A 530 10.62 -50.21 21.26
CA GLU A 530 9.43 -50.13 20.42
C GLU A 530 8.14 -50.06 21.24
N ALA A 531 8.09 -50.67 22.44
CA ALA A 531 6.97 -50.56 23.34
C ALA A 531 6.77 -49.13 23.90
N GLU A 532 7.83 -48.37 24.06
CA GLU A 532 7.78 -46.97 24.50
C GLU A 532 7.46 -46.01 23.34
N LYS A 533 7.86 -46.35 22.11
CA LYS A 533 7.51 -45.56 20.88
C LYS A 533 6.06 -45.78 20.45
N ALA A 534 5.46 -46.93 20.78
CA ALA A 534 4.12 -47.31 20.32
C ALA A 534 3.02 -46.27 20.63
N PRO A 535 2.92 -45.70 21.84
CA PRO A 535 1.89 -44.68 22.13
C PRO A 535 2.03 -43.42 21.28
N VAL A 536 3.27 -42.99 21.00
CA VAL A 536 3.53 -41.80 20.15
C VAL A 536 3.19 -42.11 18.70
N LYS A 537 3.58 -43.29 18.17
CA LYS A 537 3.22 -43.73 16.83
C LYS A 537 1.69 -43.82 16.67
N GLU A 538 0.99 -44.36 17.64
CA GLU A 538 -0.48 -44.43 17.61
C GLU A 538 -1.13 -43.04 17.62
N ALA A 539 -0.64 -42.14 18.46
CA ALA A 539 -1.13 -40.75 18.50
C ALA A 539 -0.86 -40.01 17.16
N ILE A 540 0.31 -40.24 16.54
CA ILE A 540 0.62 -39.68 15.21
C ILE A 540 -0.35 -40.18 14.15
N GLU A 541 -0.68 -41.48 14.11
CA GLU A 541 -1.62 -42.04 13.15
C GLU A 541 -3.07 -41.55 13.37
N LYS A 542 -3.46 -41.34 14.63
CA LYS A 542 -4.73 -40.66 14.95
C LYS A 542 -4.74 -39.22 14.41
N LEU A 543 -3.65 -38.48 14.60
CA LEU A 543 -3.53 -37.12 14.13
C LEU A 543 -3.56 -37.05 12.58
N LYS A 544 -2.84 -37.93 11.90
CA LYS A 544 -2.89 -38.04 10.42
C LYS A 544 -4.32 -38.37 9.91
N THR A 545 -5.06 -39.15 10.69
CA THR A 545 -6.46 -39.49 10.37
C THR A 545 -7.38 -38.28 10.61
N ALA A 546 -7.20 -37.57 11.74
CA ALA A 546 -7.93 -36.35 12.03
C ALA A 546 -7.71 -35.25 11.00
N GLN A 547 -6.49 -35.10 10.47
CA GLN A 547 -6.18 -34.13 9.42
C GLN A 547 -6.95 -34.33 8.10
N LYS A 548 -7.43 -35.53 7.83
CA LYS A 548 -8.26 -35.82 6.64
C LYS A 548 -9.71 -35.37 6.83
N SER A 549 -10.11 -35.02 8.05
CA SER A 549 -11.44 -34.50 8.37
C SER A 549 -11.49 -32.96 8.30
N THR A 550 -12.69 -32.41 8.29
CA THR A 550 -12.96 -30.97 8.40
C THR A 550 -13.14 -30.51 9.85
N ASP A 551 -13.01 -31.43 10.82
CA ASP A 551 -13.20 -31.14 12.25
C ASP A 551 -11.91 -30.63 12.88
N LEU A 552 -11.78 -29.31 13.01
CA LEU A 552 -10.64 -28.63 13.62
C LEU A 552 -10.46 -28.96 15.10
N ALA A 553 -11.56 -29.20 15.81
CA ALA A 553 -11.47 -29.55 17.23
C ALA A 553 -10.84 -30.94 17.40
N ALA A 554 -11.17 -31.89 16.52
CA ALA A 554 -10.55 -33.21 16.47
C ALA A 554 -9.05 -33.12 16.13
N ILE A 555 -8.66 -32.26 15.22
CA ILE A 555 -7.23 -32.03 14.86
C ILE A 555 -6.47 -31.46 16.07
N LYS A 556 -7.01 -30.44 16.74
CA LYS A 556 -6.38 -29.84 17.94
C LYS A 556 -6.25 -30.87 19.08
N ALA A 557 -7.29 -31.64 19.37
CA ALA A 557 -7.25 -32.68 20.40
C ALA A 557 -6.22 -33.77 20.09
N ALA A 558 -6.16 -34.24 18.84
CA ALA A 558 -5.18 -35.24 18.42
C ALA A 558 -3.74 -34.67 18.45
N THR A 559 -3.56 -33.39 18.15
CA THR A 559 -2.27 -32.70 18.27
C THR A 559 -1.76 -32.68 19.70
N GLU A 560 -2.63 -32.33 20.65
CA GLU A 560 -2.31 -32.37 22.07
C GLU A 560 -2.00 -33.80 22.55
N GLU A 561 -2.69 -34.82 22.03
CA GLU A 561 -2.42 -36.21 22.35
C GLU A 561 -1.02 -36.65 21.95
N VAL A 562 -0.55 -36.25 20.72
CA VAL A 562 0.82 -36.49 20.29
C VAL A 562 1.82 -35.81 21.20
N GLN A 563 1.59 -34.53 21.55
CA GLN A 563 2.48 -33.79 22.46
C GLN A 563 2.58 -34.45 23.83
N LYS A 564 1.48 -34.84 24.42
CA LYS A 564 1.44 -35.54 25.73
C LYS A 564 2.17 -36.89 25.67
N ALA A 565 1.94 -37.68 24.62
CA ALA A 565 2.61 -38.95 24.43
C ALA A 565 4.13 -38.78 24.27
N PHE A 566 4.54 -37.74 23.53
CA PHE A 566 5.94 -37.40 23.31
C PHE A 566 6.63 -36.92 24.60
N TYR A 567 5.97 -36.08 25.40
CA TYR A 567 6.48 -35.64 26.70
C TYR A 567 6.72 -36.83 27.63
N ALA A 568 5.81 -37.81 27.68
CA ALA A 568 5.93 -39.00 28.52
C ALA A 568 7.17 -39.85 28.12
N VAL A 569 7.50 -39.94 26.84
CA VAL A 569 8.70 -40.64 26.37
C VAL A 569 9.97 -39.86 26.70
N SER A 570 9.95 -38.54 26.49
CA SER A 570 11.08 -37.66 26.81
C SER A 570 11.42 -37.64 28.29
N GLU A 571 10.42 -37.62 29.17
CA GLU A 571 10.60 -37.68 30.64
C GLU A 571 11.27 -38.98 31.10
N LYS A 572 10.88 -40.10 30.48
CA LYS A 572 11.52 -41.40 30.77
C LYS A 572 12.99 -41.44 30.31
N LEU A 573 13.29 -40.88 29.14
CA LEU A 573 14.68 -40.77 28.66
C LEU A 573 15.55 -39.96 29.61
N TYR A 574 15.03 -38.83 30.11
CA TYR A 574 15.75 -38.01 31.09
C TYR A 574 15.97 -38.75 32.41
N LYS A 575 14.99 -39.51 32.89
CA LYS A 575 15.14 -40.32 34.10
C LYS A 575 16.12 -41.47 33.92
N ASN A 576 16.23 -42.07 32.74
CA ASN A 576 17.16 -43.17 32.45
C ASN A 576 18.55 -42.67 32.10
N ALA A 577 18.75 -41.41 31.74
CA ALA A 577 20.01 -40.78 31.43
C ALA A 577 20.72 -40.13 32.64
N ALA A 578 20.03 -40.06 33.81
CA ALA A 578 20.65 -39.56 35.02
C ALA A 578 21.67 -40.64 35.54
N PRO A 579 22.94 -40.32 35.72
CA PRO A 579 23.90 -41.26 36.26
C PRO A 579 23.55 -41.58 37.72
N GLN A 580 23.44 -42.89 38.05
CA GLN A 580 23.47 -43.37 39.44
C GLN A 580 24.84 -43.09 40.01
N GLY A 581 24.99 -41.94 40.69
CA GLY A 581 26.17 -41.58 41.46
C GLY A 581 25.74 -41.33 42.89
N GLU A 582 26.36 -42.11 43.79
CA GLU A 582 26.15 -42.15 45.24
C GLU A 582 26.27 -40.78 45.91
N PRO A 583 25.63 -40.60 47.11
CA PRO A 583 25.63 -39.35 47.84
C PRO A 583 26.94 -39.18 48.63
N ASN A 584 27.76 -38.21 48.28
CA ASN A 584 28.72 -37.73 49.23
C ASN A 584 28.58 -36.23 49.48
N ALA A 585 28.33 -35.92 50.72
CA ALA A 585 28.11 -34.63 51.25
C ALA A 585 29.37 -33.74 51.22
N ASN A 586 29.22 -32.49 50.85
CA ASN A 586 29.78 -31.41 51.66
C ASN A 586 29.14 -30.04 51.34
N PRO A 587 28.76 -29.25 52.33
CA PRO A 587 28.06 -27.98 52.13
C PRO A 587 29.05 -26.84 52.16
N ASN A 588 29.19 -26.10 51.11
CA ASN A 588 29.36 -24.66 51.13
C ASN A 588 29.76 -24.11 49.75
N ALA A 589 28.90 -23.28 49.20
CA ALA A 589 29.25 -22.02 48.54
C ALA A 589 28.16 -21.56 47.57
N GLY A 590 27.55 -20.46 47.89
CA GLY A 590 27.36 -19.37 46.94
C GLY A 590 26.01 -19.27 46.20
N GLN A 591 25.11 -18.56 46.79
CA GLN A 591 23.89 -17.97 46.21
C GLN A 591 24.09 -17.26 44.86
N ALA A 592 23.19 -17.53 43.94
CA ALA A 592 22.57 -16.60 42.99
C ALA A 592 21.49 -17.45 42.24
N GLY A 593 20.25 -17.36 42.46
CA GLY A 593 19.36 -16.25 42.29
C GLY A 593 18.35 -16.66 41.23
N GLN A 594 17.37 -17.57 41.57
CA GLN A 594 16.13 -17.78 40.82
C GLN A 594 15.01 -17.15 41.57
N GLN A 595 14.14 -16.39 40.92
CA GLN A 595 12.78 -16.19 41.42
C GLN A 595 11.79 -16.20 40.27
N ALA A 596 10.95 -17.22 40.31
CA ALA A 596 9.71 -17.31 39.58
C ALA A 596 8.56 -16.86 40.51
N GLY A 597 7.62 -16.16 39.95
CA GLY A 597 6.19 -16.21 40.18
C GLY A 597 5.62 -15.89 41.56
N GLY A 598 4.65 -14.98 41.57
CA GLY A 598 3.65 -14.86 42.62
C GLY A 598 3.02 -13.46 42.64
N ASN A 599 1.71 -13.41 42.32
CA ASN A 599 0.83 -12.27 42.56
C ASN A 599 0.93 -11.79 44.03
N ASP A 600 0.93 -10.49 44.20
CA ASP A 600 0.05 -9.90 45.22
C ASP A 600 -0.17 -8.40 45.01
N ASP A 601 -1.38 -7.95 45.27
CA ASP A 601 -1.86 -6.59 45.21
C ASP A 601 -1.20 -5.72 46.27
N GLY A 602 -0.74 -4.54 45.91
CA GLY A 602 -0.25 -3.54 46.85
C GLY A 602 -0.32 -2.14 46.26
N VAL A 603 -1.44 -1.47 46.48
CA VAL A 603 -1.64 -0.04 46.28
C VAL A 603 -0.71 0.69 47.23
N VAL A 604 0.13 1.60 46.71
CA VAL A 604 0.85 2.63 47.49
C VAL A 604 0.51 3.98 46.90
N ASP A 605 -0.23 4.74 47.69
CA ASP A 605 -0.45 6.18 47.50
C ASP A 605 0.89 6.93 47.53
N ALA A 606 1.10 7.81 46.59
CA ALA A 606 2.16 8.80 46.63
C ALA A 606 1.55 10.19 46.63
N ASP A 607 1.76 10.90 47.72
CA ASP A 607 1.39 12.29 47.96
C ASP A 607 2.03 13.23 46.93
N TYR A 608 1.22 14.17 46.42
CA TYR A 608 1.65 15.31 45.64
C TYR A 608 1.85 16.52 46.55
N GLU A 609 3.01 17.09 46.52
CA GLU A 609 3.25 18.44 47.04
C GLU A 609 3.27 19.46 45.89
N GLU A 610 2.33 20.41 45.95
CA GLU A 610 2.20 21.54 45.05
C GLU A 610 3.21 22.62 45.45
N VAL A 611 4.15 23.00 44.58
CA VAL A 611 4.99 24.19 44.77
C VAL A 611 4.46 25.30 43.88
N LYS A 612 3.94 26.37 44.53
CA LYS A 612 3.58 27.65 43.93
C LYS A 612 4.79 28.55 43.79
N ASP A 613 4.90 29.16 42.65
CA ASP A 613 5.36 30.48 42.22
C ASP A 613 6.51 31.19 42.97
N ASN A 614 7.47 31.58 42.13
CA ASN A 614 7.80 33.01 41.92
C ASN A 614 8.47 33.21 40.57
#